data_13552ace8c2187ac289506cca71130e2
#
_entry.id   13552ace8c2187ac289506cca71130e2
#
_cell.length_a   1.000
_cell.length_b   1.000
_cell.length_c   1.000
_cell.angle_alpha   90.00
_cell.angle_beta   90.00
_cell.angle_gamma   90.00
#
_symmetry.space_group_name_H-M   'P 1'
#
loop_
_entity.id
_entity.type
_entity.pdbx_description
1 polymer ?
#
loop_
_entity_poly.entity_id
_entity_poly.type
_entity_poly.pdbx_seq_one_letter_code
_entity_poly.pdbx_strand_id
1 'polypeptide(L)'
;WEFAKKFNLPLIQVVAKDGEEVDINEAAFTDVATGVLINSGFLNGLQVKDAKEKMIEFLEEKKIGKAKVNYKLRDWVFSRQRYWGEPIPIIHCDKCGYVPLDESELPLMLPEVESYMPTDNGESPLAAMTDWVNVKCPCCGGPAKRETDTMPQWAGSSWYFLRYTDPKNTEALASKEALKYWLPVDWYNGGMEHTTLHLLYSRFWHKFLYDQGVVPTPEPYQKRTSHGMILGENGEKMSKSRGNVVNPDDIVNAYGADTLRTYEMFIGAFDLAASWSDDGVKGCRRFLERVWKLQDIVVDGDAYSKDMETKMHQTIKKVSTDFENLKYNTAIAAMMALVNDFYKKNAVTKGEMKTLLTLLNPVAPHITEEMWSILGYDGYLYQASWPTFDEAKTVESTVEIAVQINGKMKATLSINKADPKDDVIAKAKEAIADKLTG
;
A
#
# COMPACT_ATOMS: atom_id res chain seq x y z
N TRP A 1 -8.52 39.46 8.59
CA TRP A 1 -8.40 40.07 9.90
C TRP A 1 -6.99 40.54 10.18
N GLU A 2 -5.97 39.68 10.10
CA GLU A 2 -4.55 40.02 10.31
C GLU A 2 -4.09 41.15 9.38
N PHE A 3 -4.48 41.12 8.12
CA PHE A 3 -4.19 42.19 7.17
C PHE A 3 -4.88 43.50 7.58
N ALA A 4 -6.16 43.47 7.96
CA ALA A 4 -6.90 44.66 8.40
C ALA A 4 -6.27 45.27 9.64
N LYS A 5 -5.89 44.46 10.62
CA LYS A 5 -5.19 44.92 11.84
C LYS A 5 -3.83 45.56 11.52
N LYS A 6 -3.04 44.91 10.65
CA LYS A 6 -1.70 45.43 10.26
C LYS A 6 -1.77 46.77 9.55
N PHE A 7 -2.81 47.00 8.75
CA PHE A 7 -2.98 48.21 7.95
C PHE A 7 -4.00 49.20 8.53
N ASN A 8 -4.47 48.96 9.76
CA ASN A 8 -5.48 49.79 10.47
C ASN A 8 -6.75 50.02 9.63
N LEU A 9 -7.22 48.99 8.92
CA LEU A 9 -8.47 49.04 8.19
C LEU A 9 -9.65 48.84 9.17
N PRO A 10 -10.83 49.48 8.90
CA PRO A 10 -11.99 49.28 9.76
C PRO A 10 -12.44 47.83 9.73
N LEU A 11 -12.77 47.29 10.88
CA LEU A 11 -13.40 46.00 11.08
C LEU A 11 -14.86 46.18 11.48
N ILE A 12 -15.76 45.52 10.79
CA ILE A 12 -17.20 45.57 11.09
C ILE A 12 -17.66 44.14 11.31
N GLN A 13 -18.23 43.87 12.47
CA GLN A 13 -18.85 42.60 12.78
C GLN A 13 -20.17 42.46 12.00
N VAL A 14 -20.33 41.39 11.26
CA VAL A 14 -21.53 41.11 10.43
C VAL A 14 -22.25 39.82 10.83
N VAL A 15 -21.64 39.01 11.69
CA VAL A 15 -22.24 37.78 12.25
C VAL A 15 -22.09 37.82 13.77
N ALA A 16 -23.18 37.63 14.52
CA ALA A 16 -23.18 37.46 15.95
C ALA A 16 -23.57 36.03 16.32
N LYS A 17 -22.90 35.45 17.30
CA LYS A 17 -23.27 34.14 17.84
C LYS A 17 -24.43 34.32 18.82
N ASP A 18 -25.52 33.57 18.58
CA ASP A 18 -26.73 33.64 19.43
C ASP A 18 -27.26 35.06 19.68
N GLY A 19 -26.96 36.02 18.77
CA GLY A 19 -27.35 37.42 18.88
C GLY A 19 -26.42 38.29 19.75
N GLU A 20 -25.33 37.72 20.29
CA GLU A 20 -24.34 38.47 21.06
C GLU A 20 -23.24 39.03 20.15
N GLU A 21 -22.75 40.22 20.48
CA GLU A 21 -21.59 40.80 19.85
C GLU A 21 -20.29 40.12 20.39
N VAL A 22 -19.41 39.72 19.48
CA VAL A 22 -18.09 39.20 19.83
C VAL A 22 -17.03 40.28 19.59
N ASP A 23 -16.03 40.40 20.44
CA ASP A 23 -14.95 41.37 20.24
C ASP A 23 -14.04 40.94 19.07
N ILE A 24 -14.35 41.47 17.88
CA ILE A 24 -13.57 41.26 16.68
C ILE A 24 -12.22 41.99 16.71
N ASN A 25 -11.91 42.79 17.70
CA ASN A 25 -10.60 43.42 17.82
C ASN A 25 -9.58 42.50 18.48
N GLU A 26 -10.01 41.53 19.27
CA GLU A 26 -9.12 40.52 19.88
C GLU A 26 -8.79 39.35 18.92
N ALA A 27 -9.79 38.86 18.19
CA ALA A 27 -9.62 37.75 17.26
C ALA A 27 -10.59 37.80 16.06
N ALA A 28 -10.26 37.12 14.98
CA ALA A 28 -11.19 36.94 13.88
C ALA A 28 -12.34 36.01 14.28
N PHE A 29 -13.57 36.38 13.92
CA PHE A 29 -14.69 35.45 14.01
C PHE A 29 -14.66 34.47 12.86
N THR A 30 -14.41 33.19 13.13
CA THR A 30 -14.17 32.15 12.13
C THR A 30 -15.33 31.19 11.89
N ASP A 31 -16.40 31.26 12.71
CA ASP A 31 -17.59 30.46 12.49
C ASP A 31 -18.42 31.05 11.33
N VAL A 32 -18.40 30.37 10.19
CA VAL A 32 -19.12 30.76 8.96
C VAL A 32 -20.39 29.95 8.71
N ALA A 33 -20.75 29.08 9.65
CA ALA A 33 -21.87 28.15 9.52
C ALA A 33 -23.06 28.53 10.41
N THR A 34 -22.79 29.08 11.57
CA THR A 34 -23.82 29.42 12.60
C THR A 34 -23.82 30.91 12.90
N GLY A 35 -24.84 31.36 13.60
CA GLY A 35 -24.99 32.74 14.01
C GLY A 35 -26.02 33.53 13.20
N VAL A 36 -26.28 34.75 13.65
CA VAL A 36 -27.27 35.67 13.11
C VAL A 36 -26.58 36.87 12.48
N LEU A 37 -27.06 37.32 11.34
CA LEU A 37 -26.51 38.50 10.63
C LEU A 37 -26.88 39.79 11.37
N ILE A 38 -25.88 40.64 11.61
CA ILE A 38 -26.00 42.00 12.13
C ILE A 38 -25.25 42.95 11.18
N ASN A 39 -25.49 44.24 11.26
CA ASN A 39 -24.85 45.26 10.42
C ASN A 39 -24.83 44.93 8.90
N SER A 40 -25.81 44.17 8.42
CA SER A 40 -25.87 43.56 7.08
C SER A 40 -27.12 44.01 6.30
N GLY A 41 -27.74 45.12 6.63
CA GLY A 41 -28.89 45.71 5.94
C GLY A 41 -30.11 44.78 5.91
N PHE A 42 -30.56 44.40 4.71
CA PHE A 42 -31.73 43.56 4.51
C PHE A 42 -31.55 42.09 4.99
N LEU A 43 -30.35 41.70 5.35
CA LEU A 43 -30.04 40.37 5.88
C LEU A 43 -30.05 40.32 7.41
N ASN A 44 -30.16 41.47 8.10
CA ASN A 44 -30.15 41.51 9.55
C ASN A 44 -31.21 40.58 10.15
N GLY A 45 -30.83 39.87 11.21
CA GLY A 45 -31.71 38.96 11.94
C GLY A 45 -31.87 37.58 11.30
N LEU A 46 -31.31 37.33 10.11
CA LEU A 46 -31.33 36.04 9.49
C LEU A 46 -30.19 35.14 10.01
N GLN A 47 -30.46 33.86 10.12
CA GLN A 47 -29.40 32.87 10.31
C GLN A 47 -28.46 32.86 9.10
N VAL A 48 -27.17 32.56 9.30
CA VAL A 48 -26.15 32.55 8.24
C VAL A 48 -26.59 31.73 7.03
N LYS A 49 -27.24 30.58 7.23
CA LYS A 49 -27.73 29.73 6.14
C LYS A 49 -28.78 30.48 5.28
N ASP A 50 -29.79 31.02 5.91
CA ASP A 50 -30.89 31.70 5.24
C ASP A 50 -30.44 33.01 4.58
N ALA A 51 -29.48 33.69 5.22
CA ALA A 51 -28.87 34.90 4.66
C ALA A 51 -28.07 34.62 3.38
N LYS A 52 -27.39 33.49 3.28
CA LYS A 52 -26.69 33.07 2.04
C LYS A 52 -27.68 32.84 0.91
N GLU A 53 -28.76 32.14 1.16
CA GLU A 53 -29.79 31.88 0.16
C GLU A 53 -30.43 33.21 -0.33
N LYS A 54 -30.83 34.07 0.62
CA LYS A 54 -31.45 35.38 0.30
C LYS A 54 -30.48 36.33 -0.43
N MET A 55 -29.17 36.28 -0.11
CA MET A 55 -28.17 37.05 -0.83
C MET A 55 -28.04 36.58 -2.30
N ILE A 56 -28.04 35.25 -2.51
CA ILE A 56 -27.99 34.68 -3.87
C ILE A 56 -29.21 35.13 -4.68
N GLU A 57 -30.43 35.05 -4.12
CA GLU A 57 -31.66 35.53 -4.77
C GLU A 57 -31.55 37.01 -5.14
N PHE A 58 -31.07 37.86 -4.22
CA PHE A 58 -30.86 39.29 -4.47
C PHE A 58 -29.87 39.53 -5.62
N LEU A 59 -28.75 38.78 -5.67
CA LEU A 59 -27.75 38.92 -6.73
C LEU A 59 -28.31 38.49 -8.12
N GLU A 60 -29.13 37.45 -8.13
CA GLU A 60 -29.80 36.97 -9.35
C GLU A 60 -30.86 37.93 -9.84
N GLU A 61 -31.72 38.45 -8.96
CA GLU A 61 -32.71 39.48 -9.28
C GLU A 61 -32.08 40.74 -9.89
N LYS A 62 -30.95 41.18 -9.32
CA LYS A 62 -30.18 42.32 -9.81
C LYS A 62 -29.35 42.00 -11.05
N LYS A 63 -29.28 40.76 -11.49
CA LYS A 63 -28.45 40.27 -12.61
C LYS A 63 -26.97 40.61 -12.50
N ILE A 64 -26.44 40.68 -11.27
CA ILE A 64 -25.04 40.96 -10.96
C ILE A 64 -24.30 39.73 -10.40
N GLY A 65 -24.99 38.61 -10.21
CA GLY A 65 -24.41 37.32 -9.75
C GLY A 65 -25.35 36.17 -10.04
N LYS A 66 -24.88 34.97 -9.78
CA LYS A 66 -25.70 33.74 -9.89
C LYS A 66 -25.17 32.69 -8.91
N ALA A 67 -26.03 31.76 -8.51
CA ALA A 67 -25.62 30.58 -7.77
C ALA A 67 -24.59 29.75 -8.55
N LYS A 68 -23.54 29.31 -7.87
CA LYS A 68 -22.54 28.41 -8.45
C LYS A 68 -22.18 27.33 -7.43
N VAL A 69 -22.31 26.09 -7.84
CA VAL A 69 -21.84 24.94 -7.08
C VAL A 69 -20.36 24.75 -7.37
N ASN A 70 -19.54 24.76 -6.33
CA ASN A 70 -18.13 24.43 -6.41
C ASN A 70 -17.90 23.09 -5.74
N TYR A 71 -17.28 22.16 -6.46
CA TYR A 71 -16.90 20.86 -5.91
C TYR A 71 -15.55 20.96 -5.22
N LYS A 72 -15.36 20.23 -4.13
CA LYS A 72 -14.06 20.14 -3.42
C LYS A 72 -13.02 19.39 -4.23
N LEU A 73 -13.46 18.40 -5.01
CA LEU A 73 -12.59 17.67 -5.94
C LEU A 73 -12.30 18.56 -7.15
N ARG A 74 -11.02 18.75 -7.45
CA ARG A 74 -10.59 19.49 -8.64
C ARG A 74 -10.78 18.64 -9.87
N ASP A 75 -11.00 19.30 -11.02
CA ASP A 75 -11.04 18.62 -12.32
C ASP A 75 -9.71 17.92 -12.58
N TRP A 76 -9.79 16.73 -13.16
CA TRP A 76 -8.62 16.05 -13.63
C TRP A 76 -8.16 16.65 -14.96
N VAL A 77 -7.10 17.46 -14.91
CA VAL A 77 -6.44 17.95 -16.11
C VAL A 77 -5.57 16.81 -16.65
N PHE A 78 -6.06 16.10 -17.65
CA PHE A 78 -5.39 14.91 -18.18
C PHE A 78 -4.63 15.17 -19.48
N SER A 79 -4.57 16.38 -20.01
CA SER A 79 -3.74 16.74 -21.16
C SER A 79 -2.36 17.23 -20.74
N ARG A 80 -1.34 16.88 -21.52
CA ARG A 80 0.07 17.24 -21.29
C ARG A 80 0.71 17.67 -22.58
N GLN A 81 1.50 18.73 -22.51
CA GLN A 81 2.35 19.27 -23.56
C GLN A 81 3.66 18.46 -23.61
N ARG A 82 3.53 17.17 -23.94
CA ARG A 82 4.65 16.22 -24.00
C ARG A 82 4.51 15.29 -25.18
N TYR A 83 5.64 14.85 -25.73
CA TYR A 83 5.64 13.84 -26.79
C TYR A 83 5.19 12.47 -26.25
N TRP A 84 5.81 12.00 -25.15
CA TRP A 84 5.49 10.70 -24.57
C TRP A 84 4.19 10.72 -23.78
N GLY A 85 3.24 9.98 -24.27
CA GLY A 85 1.91 9.78 -23.70
C GLY A 85 0.97 9.21 -24.77
N GLU A 86 -0.23 8.74 -24.38
CA GLU A 86 -1.22 8.32 -25.34
C GLU A 86 -1.77 9.54 -26.10
N PRO A 87 -1.74 9.55 -27.45
CA PRO A 87 -2.32 10.65 -28.23
C PRO A 87 -3.83 10.74 -27.99
N ILE A 88 -4.35 11.95 -27.94
CA ILE A 88 -5.78 12.17 -27.78
C ILE A 88 -6.45 12.11 -29.16
N PRO A 89 -7.38 11.19 -29.44
CA PRO A 89 -7.94 10.95 -30.76
C PRO A 89 -9.02 11.99 -31.12
N ILE A 90 -8.68 13.27 -31.07
CA ILE A 90 -9.57 14.40 -31.36
C ILE A 90 -8.92 15.30 -32.41
N ILE A 91 -9.78 15.84 -33.28
CA ILE A 91 -9.44 16.80 -34.31
C ILE A 91 -10.15 18.12 -34.00
N HIS A 92 -9.43 19.22 -34.13
CA HIS A 92 -9.93 20.58 -34.01
C HIS A 92 -10.27 21.13 -35.41
N CYS A 93 -11.53 21.41 -35.64
CA CYS A 93 -12.02 21.98 -36.88
C CYS A 93 -12.72 23.30 -36.62
N ASP A 94 -12.35 24.37 -37.33
CA ASP A 94 -12.94 25.69 -37.14
C ASP A 94 -14.47 25.72 -37.42
N LYS A 95 -14.95 24.83 -38.29
CA LYS A 95 -16.37 24.72 -38.62
C LYS A 95 -17.14 23.76 -37.71
N CYS A 96 -16.54 22.62 -37.36
CA CYS A 96 -17.24 21.52 -36.67
C CYS A 96 -16.89 21.44 -35.17
N GLY A 97 -15.89 22.19 -34.67
CA GLY A 97 -15.40 22.12 -33.29
C GLY A 97 -14.52 20.90 -33.05
N TYR A 98 -14.72 20.24 -31.93
CA TYR A 98 -14.02 19.01 -31.56
C TYR A 98 -14.67 17.80 -32.24
N VAL A 99 -13.91 17.11 -33.06
CA VAL A 99 -14.38 15.95 -33.82
C VAL A 99 -13.54 14.72 -33.44
N PRO A 100 -14.12 13.63 -32.95
CA PRO A 100 -13.38 12.40 -32.70
C PRO A 100 -12.86 11.80 -34.01
N LEU A 101 -11.72 11.10 -33.94
CA LEU A 101 -11.24 10.26 -35.05
C LEU A 101 -12.23 9.12 -35.31
N ASP A 102 -12.25 8.63 -36.57
CA ASP A 102 -12.94 7.41 -36.89
C ASP A 102 -12.26 6.21 -36.22
N GLU A 103 -13.04 5.21 -35.79
CA GLU A 103 -12.51 4.01 -35.12
C GLU A 103 -11.52 3.25 -36.00
N SER A 104 -11.66 3.30 -37.32
CA SER A 104 -10.73 2.70 -38.27
C SER A 104 -9.32 3.33 -38.28
N GLU A 105 -9.17 4.54 -37.73
CA GLU A 105 -7.88 5.22 -37.57
C GLU A 105 -7.20 4.91 -36.24
N LEU A 106 -7.82 4.09 -35.40
CA LEU A 106 -7.25 3.70 -34.10
C LEU A 106 -6.43 2.39 -34.22
N PRO A 107 -5.34 2.25 -33.50
CA PRO A 107 -4.75 3.21 -32.55
C PRO A 107 -4.08 4.39 -33.24
N LEU A 108 -4.32 5.60 -32.76
CA LEU A 108 -3.59 6.78 -33.19
C LEU A 108 -2.15 6.67 -32.71
N MET A 109 -1.20 6.57 -33.65
CA MET A 109 0.22 6.43 -33.34
C MET A 109 0.90 7.80 -33.28
N LEU A 110 1.88 7.92 -32.37
CA LEU A 110 2.80 9.05 -32.37
C LEU A 110 3.70 9.00 -33.62
N PRO A 111 4.02 10.14 -34.24
CA PRO A 111 4.94 10.18 -35.37
C PRO A 111 6.36 9.84 -34.92
N GLU A 112 7.12 9.11 -35.71
CA GLU A 112 8.54 8.89 -35.47
C GLU A 112 9.32 10.22 -35.67
N VAL A 113 10.17 10.57 -34.70
CA VAL A 113 10.91 11.83 -34.70
C VAL A 113 12.31 11.65 -34.16
N GLU A 114 13.24 12.43 -34.69
CA GLU A 114 14.64 12.46 -34.21
C GLU A 114 14.78 13.19 -32.88
N SER A 115 13.91 14.18 -32.61
CA SER A 115 13.92 14.99 -31.39
C SER A 115 12.51 15.39 -30.97
N TYR A 116 12.28 15.43 -29.68
CA TYR A 116 11.03 15.84 -29.04
C TYR A 116 11.27 16.80 -27.87
N MET A 117 12.19 17.71 -28.06
CA MET A 117 12.51 18.75 -27.04
C MET A 117 11.28 19.64 -26.78
N PRO A 118 11.10 20.08 -25.53
CA PRO A 118 10.06 21.05 -25.21
C PRO A 118 10.18 22.31 -26.06
N THR A 119 9.03 22.88 -26.39
CA THR A 119 8.98 24.16 -27.13
C THR A 119 9.13 25.35 -26.18
N ASP A 120 9.73 26.45 -26.67
CA ASP A 120 9.94 27.65 -25.84
C ASP A 120 8.64 28.41 -25.53
N ASN A 121 7.59 28.17 -26.30
CA ASN A 121 6.27 28.81 -26.14
C ASN A 121 5.27 27.98 -25.26
N GLY A 122 5.71 26.84 -24.73
CA GLY A 122 4.88 25.96 -23.88
C GLY A 122 3.88 25.08 -24.65
N GLU A 123 3.91 25.07 -25.96
CA GLU A 123 3.14 24.12 -26.77
C GLU A 123 3.76 22.71 -26.72
N SER A 124 2.96 21.71 -27.06
CA SER A 124 3.44 20.33 -27.20
C SER A 124 4.50 20.24 -28.30
N PRO A 125 5.57 19.42 -28.14
CA PRO A 125 6.48 19.11 -29.25
C PRO A 125 5.79 18.60 -30.51
N LEU A 126 4.64 17.93 -30.38
CA LEU A 126 3.83 17.48 -31.50
C LEU A 126 3.28 18.64 -32.34
N ALA A 127 3.07 19.82 -31.78
CA ALA A 127 2.54 20.98 -32.51
C ALA A 127 3.47 21.43 -33.65
N ALA A 128 4.76 21.17 -33.55
CA ALA A 128 5.75 21.50 -34.61
C ALA A 128 5.76 20.45 -35.76
N MET A 129 5.06 19.32 -35.62
CA MET A 129 5.06 18.24 -36.59
C MET A 129 3.92 18.40 -37.59
N THR A 130 4.07 19.37 -38.49
CA THR A 130 3.01 19.85 -39.38
C THR A 130 2.35 18.76 -40.21
N ASP A 131 3.12 17.77 -40.66
CA ASP A 131 2.62 16.66 -41.49
C ASP A 131 1.71 15.72 -40.69
N TRP A 132 1.94 15.58 -39.39
CA TRP A 132 1.09 14.80 -38.49
C TRP A 132 -0.11 15.62 -37.97
N VAL A 133 0.10 16.91 -37.69
CA VAL A 133 -0.92 17.80 -37.11
C VAL A 133 -2.01 18.17 -38.12
N ASN A 134 -1.62 18.54 -39.35
CA ASN A 134 -2.58 19.03 -40.34
C ASN A 134 -3.31 17.88 -41.05
N VAL A 135 -4.61 17.85 -40.88
CA VAL A 135 -5.47 16.79 -41.41
C VAL A 135 -6.75 17.37 -42.02
N LYS A 136 -7.53 16.52 -42.66
CA LYS A 136 -8.88 16.88 -43.10
C LYS A 136 -9.88 16.50 -42.00
N CYS A 137 -10.85 17.37 -41.75
CA CYS A 137 -11.94 17.09 -40.85
C CYS A 137 -12.77 15.91 -41.37
N PRO A 138 -12.97 14.84 -40.61
CA PRO A 138 -13.75 13.69 -41.05
C PRO A 138 -15.26 14.05 -41.23
N CYS A 139 -15.70 15.09 -40.57
CA CYS A 139 -17.11 15.54 -40.63
C CYS A 139 -17.40 16.42 -41.85
N CYS A 140 -16.57 17.42 -42.18
CA CYS A 140 -16.84 18.37 -43.23
C CYS A 140 -15.86 18.38 -44.40
N GLY A 141 -14.78 17.61 -44.32
CA GLY A 141 -13.71 17.54 -45.32
C GLY A 141 -12.78 18.74 -45.40
N GLY A 142 -13.05 19.80 -44.62
CA GLY A 142 -12.23 21.02 -44.58
C GLY A 142 -10.89 20.83 -43.81
N PRO A 143 -10.01 21.84 -43.85
CA PRO A 143 -8.75 21.79 -43.09
C PRO A 143 -9.03 21.74 -41.60
N ALA A 144 -8.24 20.93 -40.89
CA ALA A 144 -8.35 20.74 -39.46
C ALA A 144 -6.99 20.37 -38.86
N LYS A 145 -6.89 20.32 -37.55
CA LYS A 145 -5.65 19.96 -36.82
C LYS A 145 -5.93 18.87 -35.81
N ARG A 146 -5.00 17.90 -35.69
CA ARG A 146 -5.03 16.95 -34.59
C ARG A 146 -4.77 17.65 -33.26
N GLU A 147 -5.32 17.10 -32.17
CA GLU A 147 -4.92 17.45 -30.83
C GLU A 147 -3.44 17.12 -30.66
N THR A 148 -2.67 18.05 -30.11
CA THR A 148 -1.22 17.90 -29.94
C THR A 148 -0.79 17.59 -28.50
N ASP A 149 -1.70 17.72 -27.55
CA ASP A 149 -1.48 17.25 -26.20
C ASP A 149 -1.58 15.72 -26.14
N THR A 150 -0.89 15.12 -25.19
CA THR A 150 -0.98 13.68 -24.90
C THR A 150 -1.59 13.46 -23.53
N MET A 151 -2.14 12.28 -23.31
CA MET A 151 -2.64 11.88 -21.99
C MET A 151 -1.46 11.56 -21.05
N PRO A 152 -1.55 11.87 -19.75
CA PRO A 152 -0.53 11.50 -18.78
C PRO A 152 -0.51 9.98 -18.57
N GLN A 153 0.61 9.47 -18.07
CA GLN A 153 0.75 8.06 -17.69
C GLN A 153 -0.37 7.52 -16.78
N TRP A 154 -1.02 8.39 -16.03
CA TRP A 154 -2.16 8.03 -15.17
C TRP A 154 -3.42 7.66 -15.97
N ALA A 155 -3.54 8.07 -17.21
CA ALA A 155 -4.63 7.64 -18.08
C ALA A 155 -4.46 6.17 -18.48
N GLY A 156 -3.29 5.81 -19.02
CA GLY A 156 -2.96 4.42 -19.36
C GLY A 156 -2.96 3.51 -18.13
N SER A 157 -2.36 3.93 -17.03
CA SER A 157 -2.33 3.14 -15.80
C SER A 157 -3.71 2.98 -15.14
N SER A 158 -4.71 3.77 -15.52
CA SER A 158 -6.05 3.69 -14.94
C SER A 158 -6.83 2.44 -15.31
N TRP A 159 -6.42 1.69 -16.33
CA TRP A 159 -7.17 0.55 -16.83
C TRP A 159 -6.31 -0.70 -17.13
N TYR A 160 -5.01 -0.70 -16.81
CA TYR A 160 -4.11 -1.81 -17.11
C TYR A 160 -4.60 -3.13 -16.50
N PHE A 161 -5.14 -3.11 -15.29
CA PHE A 161 -5.64 -4.30 -14.59
C PHE A 161 -6.86 -4.93 -15.28
N LEU A 162 -7.64 -4.13 -16.02
CA LEU A 162 -8.71 -4.63 -16.88
C LEU A 162 -8.12 -5.37 -18.09
N ARG A 163 -7.15 -4.73 -18.76
CA ARG A 163 -6.49 -5.32 -19.93
C ARG A 163 -5.73 -6.60 -19.61
N TYR A 164 -5.16 -6.70 -18.41
CA TYR A 164 -4.47 -7.92 -17.96
C TYR A 164 -5.36 -9.16 -17.89
N THR A 165 -6.67 -8.99 -17.77
CA THR A 165 -7.61 -10.12 -17.76
C THR A 165 -7.70 -10.82 -19.12
N ASP A 166 -7.42 -10.09 -20.23
CA ASP A 166 -7.50 -10.61 -21.60
C ASP A 166 -6.54 -9.83 -22.54
N PRO A 167 -5.21 -9.97 -22.33
CA PRO A 167 -4.21 -9.10 -22.95
C PRO A 167 -4.05 -9.28 -24.46
N LYS A 168 -4.54 -10.41 -25.02
CA LYS A 168 -4.46 -10.72 -26.45
C LYS A 168 -5.74 -10.42 -27.23
N ASN A 169 -6.75 -9.88 -26.58
CA ASN A 169 -8.00 -9.53 -27.24
C ASN A 169 -7.78 -8.39 -28.25
N THR A 170 -8.21 -8.59 -29.49
CA THR A 170 -8.10 -7.61 -30.58
C THR A 170 -9.40 -6.85 -30.84
N GLU A 171 -10.51 -7.32 -30.27
CA GLU A 171 -11.85 -6.80 -30.57
C GLU A 171 -12.36 -5.82 -29.50
N ALA A 172 -11.89 -5.97 -28.26
CA ALA A 172 -12.34 -5.18 -27.13
C ALA A 172 -11.23 -4.96 -26.10
N LEU A 173 -11.48 -4.08 -25.12
CA LEU A 173 -10.63 -3.87 -23.95
C LEU A 173 -10.29 -5.21 -23.26
N ALA A 174 -11.28 -6.07 -23.08
CA ALA A 174 -11.22 -7.45 -22.64
C ALA A 174 -12.59 -8.10 -22.89
N SER A 175 -12.66 -9.43 -22.95
CA SER A 175 -13.93 -10.13 -23.07
C SER A 175 -14.81 -9.93 -21.82
N LYS A 176 -16.11 -9.92 -22.00
CA LYS A 176 -17.06 -9.77 -20.88
C LYS A 176 -16.93 -10.93 -19.89
N GLU A 177 -16.63 -12.13 -20.36
CA GLU A 177 -16.43 -13.32 -19.55
C GLU A 177 -15.19 -13.18 -18.66
N ALA A 178 -14.05 -12.71 -19.22
CA ALA A 178 -12.84 -12.48 -18.46
C ALA A 178 -13.04 -11.39 -17.40
N LEU A 179 -13.66 -10.25 -17.77
CA LEU A 179 -13.96 -9.18 -16.82
C LEU A 179 -14.89 -9.65 -15.71
N LYS A 180 -15.93 -10.44 -16.02
CA LYS A 180 -16.85 -10.98 -15.02
C LYS A 180 -16.18 -11.97 -14.07
N TYR A 181 -15.21 -12.72 -14.54
CA TYR A 181 -14.49 -13.71 -13.73
C TYR A 181 -13.46 -13.05 -12.78
N TRP A 182 -12.71 -12.06 -13.29
CA TRP A 182 -11.57 -11.48 -12.57
C TRP A 182 -11.89 -10.22 -11.76
N LEU A 183 -13.07 -9.59 -11.97
CA LEU A 183 -13.44 -8.36 -11.27
C LEU A 183 -14.56 -8.57 -10.25
N PRO A 184 -14.57 -7.76 -9.17
CA PRO A 184 -13.57 -6.75 -8.80
C PRO A 184 -12.25 -7.41 -8.41
N VAL A 185 -11.13 -6.69 -8.53
CA VAL A 185 -9.82 -7.18 -8.08
C VAL A 185 -9.89 -7.49 -6.59
N ASP A 186 -9.56 -8.72 -6.21
CA ASP A 186 -9.74 -9.22 -4.84
C ASP A 186 -8.92 -8.43 -3.83
N TRP A 187 -7.67 -8.15 -4.18
CA TRP A 187 -6.75 -7.45 -3.31
C TRP A 187 -5.78 -6.56 -4.09
N TYR A 188 -5.82 -5.27 -3.83
CA TYR A 188 -4.99 -4.27 -4.47
C TYR A 188 -4.01 -3.66 -3.47
N ASN A 189 -2.72 -3.91 -3.67
CA ASN A 189 -1.66 -3.49 -2.77
C ASN A 189 -0.75 -2.46 -3.44
N GLY A 190 -0.45 -1.36 -2.76
CA GLY A 190 0.38 -0.31 -3.32
C GLY A 190 0.68 0.83 -2.36
N GLY A 191 1.49 1.79 -2.80
CA GLY A 191 1.92 2.93 -1.99
C GLY A 191 0.79 3.87 -1.58
N MET A 192 0.93 4.49 -0.42
CA MET A 192 -0.04 5.45 0.11
C MET A 192 -0.22 6.67 -0.81
N GLU A 193 0.84 7.12 -1.49
CA GLU A 193 0.84 8.24 -2.43
C GLU A 193 -0.16 8.08 -3.58
N HIS A 194 -0.44 6.85 -3.98
CA HIS A 194 -1.38 6.55 -5.04
C HIS A 194 -2.85 6.76 -4.67
N THR A 195 -3.15 7.02 -3.41
CA THR A 195 -4.53 7.34 -2.96
C THR A 195 -5.10 8.55 -3.70
N THR A 196 -4.28 9.55 -3.99
CA THR A 196 -4.66 10.77 -4.71
C THR A 196 -4.15 10.80 -6.16
N LEU A 197 -3.51 9.75 -6.64
CA LEU A 197 -2.97 9.61 -7.99
C LEU A 197 -3.65 8.44 -8.71
N HIS A 198 -2.94 7.35 -8.92
CA HIS A 198 -3.42 6.19 -9.67
C HIS A 198 -4.78 5.65 -9.17
N LEU A 199 -4.97 5.49 -7.86
CA LEU A 199 -6.22 4.92 -7.32
C LEU A 199 -7.42 5.84 -7.55
N LEU A 200 -7.24 7.16 -7.46
CA LEU A 200 -8.29 8.13 -7.76
C LEU A 200 -8.69 8.04 -9.22
N TYR A 201 -7.72 8.06 -10.13
CA TYR A 201 -7.97 8.08 -11.56
C TYR A 201 -8.50 6.74 -12.09
N SER A 202 -7.94 5.62 -11.63
CA SER A 202 -8.42 4.29 -12.02
C SER A 202 -9.84 4.03 -11.54
N ARG A 203 -10.20 4.50 -10.35
CA ARG A 203 -11.54 4.39 -9.82
C ARG A 203 -12.54 5.28 -10.57
N PHE A 204 -12.15 6.51 -10.92
CA PHE A 204 -12.95 7.39 -11.78
C PHE A 204 -13.21 6.76 -13.17
N TRP A 205 -12.15 6.25 -13.81
CA TRP A 205 -12.21 5.58 -15.09
C TRP A 205 -13.10 4.33 -15.06
N HIS A 206 -12.93 3.52 -14.02
CA HIS A 206 -13.72 2.31 -13.82
C HIS A 206 -15.23 2.61 -13.65
N LYS A 207 -15.58 3.66 -12.89
CA LYS A 207 -16.97 4.08 -12.74
C LYS A 207 -17.59 4.54 -14.06
N PHE A 208 -16.84 5.27 -14.85
CA PHE A 208 -17.26 5.63 -16.22
C PHE A 208 -17.51 4.38 -17.07
N LEU A 209 -16.59 3.42 -17.07
CA LEU A 209 -16.76 2.16 -17.81
C LEU A 209 -17.94 1.33 -17.28
N TYR A 210 -18.22 1.39 -16.00
CA TYR A 210 -19.41 0.76 -15.41
C TYR A 210 -20.70 1.41 -15.93
N ASP A 211 -20.76 2.72 -15.96
CA ASP A 211 -21.92 3.47 -16.49
C ASP A 211 -22.14 3.18 -17.99
N GLN A 212 -21.07 2.87 -18.72
CA GLN A 212 -21.13 2.44 -20.14
C GLN A 212 -21.41 0.92 -20.31
N GLY A 213 -21.55 0.15 -19.22
CA GLY A 213 -21.80 -1.30 -19.27
C GLY A 213 -20.62 -2.15 -19.74
N VAL A 214 -19.41 -1.61 -19.68
CA VAL A 214 -18.17 -2.30 -20.09
C VAL A 214 -17.66 -3.22 -18.99
N VAL A 215 -17.66 -2.77 -17.73
CA VAL A 215 -17.21 -3.55 -16.57
C VAL A 215 -18.39 -4.00 -15.71
N PRO A 216 -18.28 -5.14 -14.99
CA PRO A 216 -19.42 -5.75 -14.30
C PRO A 216 -19.71 -5.15 -12.91
N THR A 217 -18.78 -4.39 -12.33
CA THR A 217 -18.87 -3.90 -10.95
C THR A 217 -18.64 -2.40 -10.86
N PRO A 218 -19.32 -1.69 -9.92
CA PRO A 218 -19.17 -0.24 -9.79
C PRO A 218 -17.85 0.19 -9.12
N GLU A 219 -17.14 -0.75 -8.47
CA GLU A 219 -15.85 -0.51 -7.83
C GLU A 219 -14.80 -1.47 -8.38
N PRO A 220 -13.57 -1.00 -8.66
CA PRO A 220 -12.52 -1.82 -9.25
C PRO A 220 -11.87 -2.78 -8.27
N TYR A 221 -11.79 -2.43 -6.99
CA TYR A 221 -11.03 -3.15 -5.97
C TYR A 221 -11.92 -3.54 -4.80
N GLN A 222 -11.85 -4.81 -4.38
CA GLN A 222 -12.58 -5.31 -3.24
C GLN A 222 -11.89 -4.98 -1.92
N LYS A 223 -10.57 -5.14 -1.89
CA LYS A 223 -9.72 -4.80 -0.74
C LYS A 223 -8.50 -4.02 -1.20
N ARG A 224 -8.19 -2.94 -0.49
CA ARG A 224 -6.97 -2.16 -0.72
C ARG A 224 -6.11 -2.14 0.53
N THR A 225 -4.80 -2.38 0.36
CA THR A 225 -3.79 -2.26 1.42
C THR A 225 -2.71 -1.28 0.97
N SER A 226 -2.27 -0.41 1.89
CA SER A 226 -1.07 0.40 1.70
C SER A 226 0.11 -0.24 2.41
N HIS A 227 1.24 -0.32 1.73
CA HIS A 227 2.51 -0.59 2.41
C HIS A 227 3.11 0.71 2.97
N GLY A 228 3.95 0.58 3.99
CA GLY A 228 4.75 1.67 4.53
C GLY A 228 5.87 2.10 3.56
N MET A 229 6.50 3.20 3.89
CA MET A 229 7.62 3.74 3.11
C MET A 229 8.95 3.41 3.81
N ILE A 230 9.93 2.89 3.06
CA ILE A 230 11.29 2.75 3.55
C ILE A 230 11.98 4.11 3.40
N LEU A 231 12.42 4.64 4.53
CA LEU A 231 13.11 5.93 4.65
C LEU A 231 14.63 5.71 4.66
N GLY A 232 15.39 6.76 4.41
CA GLY A 232 16.83 6.73 4.64
C GLY A 232 17.17 6.52 6.12
N GLU A 233 18.43 6.26 6.45
CA GLU A 233 18.90 6.00 7.83
C GLU A 233 18.54 7.12 8.81
N ASN A 234 18.46 8.37 8.33
CA ASN A 234 18.07 9.54 9.11
C ASN A 234 16.55 9.72 9.28
N GLY A 235 15.74 8.77 8.81
CA GLY A 235 14.28 8.86 8.86
C GLY A 235 13.65 9.79 7.83
N GLU A 236 14.43 10.29 6.85
CA GLU A 236 13.91 11.13 5.78
C GLU A 236 13.58 10.31 4.53
N LYS A 237 12.63 10.82 3.73
CA LYS A 237 12.31 10.22 2.43
C LYS A 237 13.55 10.15 1.55
N MET A 238 13.83 8.99 0.98
CA MET A 238 14.90 8.80 0.02
C MET A 238 14.68 9.64 -1.24
N SER A 239 15.69 10.36 -1.71
CA SER A 239 15.65 11.07 -2.97
C SER A 239 17.07 11.22 -3.56
N LYS A 240 17.17 11.21 -4.90
CA LYS A 240 18.45 11.39 -5.61
C LYS A 240 19.09 12.72 -5.28
N SER A 241 18.30 13.78 -5.10
CA SER A 241 18.81 15.12 -4.75
C SER A 241 19.40 15.22 -3.35
N ARG A 242 19.04 14.31 -2.45
CA ARG A 242 19.57 14.23 -1.08
C ARG A 242 20.73 13.26 -0.94
N GLY A 243 21.00 12.44 -1.96
CA GLY A 243 22.07 11.45 -1.93
C GLY A 243 21.88 10.32 -0.92
N ASN A 244 20.65 10.11 -0.41
CA ASN A 244 20.32 9.12 0.60
C ASN A 244 19.56 7.90 0.05
N VAL A 245 19.64 7.68 -1.27
CA VAL A 245 19.00 6.53 -1.92
C VAL A 245 19.84 5.28 -1.74
N VAL A 246 19.23 4.20 -1.29
CA VAL A 246 19.81 2.86 -1.29
C VAL A 246 19.44 2.17 -2.60
N ASN A 247 20.45 1.75 -3.37
CA ASN A 247 20.22 1.01 -4.60
C ASN A 247 20.08 -0.49 -4.26
N PRO A 248 18.94 -1.13 -4.59
CA PRO A 248 18.75 -2.57 -4.39
C PRO A 248 19.85 -3.43 -4.99
N ASP A 249 20.35 -3.10 -6.21
CA ASP A 249 21.41 -3.86 -6.86
C ASP A 249 22.70 -3.91 -6.06
N ASP A 250 23.07 -2.84 -5.38
CA ASP A 250 24.26 -2.79 -4.53
C ASP A 250 24.12 -3.75 -3.34
N ILE A 251 22.92 -3.81 -2.75
CA ILE A 251 22.62 -4.73 -1.65
C ILE A 251 22.61 -6.18 -2.14
N VAL A 252 21.99 -6.44 -3.29
CA VAL A 252 21.96 -7.78 -3.89
C VAL A 252 23.37 -8.27 -4.23
N ASN A 253 24.20 -7.41 -4.80
CA ASN A 253 25.59 -7.76 -5.12
C ASN A 253 26.44 -8.00 -3.87
N ALA A 254 26.22 -7.26 -2.79
CA ALA A 254 27.00 -7.39 -1.55
C ALA A 254 26.51 -8.53 -0.65
N TYR A 255 25.21 -8.76 -0.55
CA TYR A 255 24.62 -9.66 0.46
C TYR A 255 23.69 -10.74 -0.12
N GLY A 256 23.32 -10.66 -1.38
CA GLY A 256 22.38 -11.56 -2.05
C GLY A 256 20.92 -11.10 -2.00
N ALA A 257 20.14 -11.52 -3.00
CA ALA A 257 18.74 -11.14 -3.15
C ALA A 257 17.87 -11.61 -1.96
N ASP A 258 18.09 -12.82 -1.45
CA ASP A 258 17.33 -13.34 -0.31
C ASP A 258 17.56 -12.54 0.97
N THR A 259 18.76 -11.97 1.14
CA THR A 259 19.04 -11.08 2.27
C THR A 259 18.22 -9.78 2.18
N LEU A 260 18.18 -9.15 1.01
CA LEU A 260 17.39 -7.95 0.79
C LEU A 260 15.89 -8.23 1.01
N ARG A 261 15.36 -9.29 0.40
CA ARG A 261 13.97 -9.71 0.59
C ARG A 261 13.60 -9.97 2.04
N THR A 262 14.48 -10.71 2.76
CA THR A 262 14.28 -10.97 4.18
C THR A 262 14.28 -9.67 4.99
N TYR A 263 15.19 -8.76 4.68
CA TYR A 263 15.30 -7.49 5.39
C TYR A 263 14.07 -6.59 5.16
N GLU A 264 13.62 -6.42 3.92
CA GLU A 264 12.45 -5.60 3.61
C GLU A 264 11.18 -6.13 4.28
N MET A 265 11.03 -7.45 4.42
CA MET A 265 9.91 -8.06 5.13
C MET A 265 10.07 -8.01 6.67
N PHE A 266 11.30 -7.87 7.18
CA PHE A 266 11.59 -7.90 8.61
C PHE A 266 11.73 -6.52 9.25
N ILE A 267 12.03 -5.47 8.48
CA ILE A 267 12.38 -4.13 8.98
C ILE A 267 11.31 -3.50 9.89
N GLY A 268 10.02 -3.83 9.71
CA GLY A 268 8.93 -3.27 10.49
C GLY A 268 7.56 -3.83 10.14
N ALA A 269 6.53 -3.23 10.69
CA ALA A 269 5.15 -3.54 10.31
C ALA A 269 4.91 -3.08 8.86
N PHE A 270 4.18 -3.90 8.10
CA PHE A 270 4.00 -3.74 6.66
C PHE A 270 3.42 -2.39 6.25
N ASP A 271 2.52 -1.84 7.05
CA ASP A 271 1.79 -0.59 6.81
C ASP A 271 2.44 0.66 7.41
N LEU A 272 3.55 0.50 8.14
CA LEU A 272 4.26 1.61 8.78
C LEU A 272 5.56 1.95 8.04
N ALA A 273 5.94 3.22 8.11
CA ALA A 273 7.24 3.65 7.62
C ALA A 273 8.35 3.13 8.55
N ALA A 274 9.47 2.73 7.94
CA ALA A 274 10.65 2.24 8.66
C ALA A 274 11.92 2.85 8.07
N SER A 275 12.90 3.18 8.92
CA SER A 275 14.19 3.69 8.47
C SER A 275 15.12 2.56 8.08
N TRP A 276 15.83 2.73 6.97
CA TRP A 276 16.88 1.80 6.52
C TRP A 276 17.96 1.62 7.58
N SER A 277 18.50 0.42 7.69
CA SER A 277 19.62 0.09 8.57
C SER A 277 20.53 -0.96 7.94
N ASP A 278 21.76 -0.62 7.67
CA ASP A 278 22.76 -1.55 7.14
C ASP A 278 23.08 -2.69 8.13
N ASP A 279 23.03 -2.42 9.42
CA ASP A 279 23.21 -3.46 10.44
C ASP A 279 22.02 -4.43 10.49
N GLY A 280 20.83 -3.96 10.18
CA GLY A 280 19.64 -4.80 9.99
C GLY A 280 19.82 -5.77 8.80
N VAL A 281 20.33 -5.27 7.67
CA VAL A 281 20.67 -6.09 6.48
C VAL A 281 21.67 -7.19 6.85
N LYS A 282 22.77 -6.82 7.52
CA LYS A 282 23.78 -7.79 8.01
C LYS A 282 23.20 -8.80 9.01
N GLY A 283 22.23 -8.38 9.82
CA GLY A 283 21.48 -9.25 10.72
C GLY A 283 20.70 -10.32 9.97
N CYS A 284 19.98 -9.94 8.91
CA CYS A 284 19.26 -10.87 8.04
C CYS A 284 20.21 -11.81 7.29
N ARG A 285 21.35 -11.32 6.82
CA ARG A 285 22.38 -12.17 6.22
C ARG A 285 22.86 -13.25 7.18
N ARG A 286 23.20 -12.88 8.43
CA ARG A 286 23.61 -13.84 9.47
C ARG A 286 22.52 -14.88 9.77
N PHE A 287 21.26 -14.47 9.76
CA PHE A 287 20.14 -15.41 9.92
C PHE A 287 20.11 -16.44 8.78
N LEU A 288 20.19 -16.03 7.52
CA LEU A 288 20.21 -16.94 6.37
C LEU A 288 21.45 -17.86 6.39
N GLU A 289 22.62 -17.36 6.78
CA GLU A 289 23.81 -18.19 6.95
C GLU A 289 23.62 -19.25 8.04
N ARG A 290 22.92 -18.93 9.11
CA ARG A 290 22.55 -19.90 10.14
C ARG A 290 21.58 -20.94 9.63
N VAL A 291 20.58 -20.51 8.82
CA VAL A 291 19.67 -21.45 8.15
C VAL A 291 20.46 -22.40 7.25
N TRP A 292 21.37 -21.87 6.45
CA TRP A 292 22.24 -22.69 5.58
C TRP A 292 23.01 -23.75 6.34
N LYS A 293 23.63 -23.39 7.48
CA LYS A 293 24.41 -24.30 8.30
C LYS A 293 23.59 -25.36 9.05
N LEU A 294 22.28 -25.25 9.12
CA LEU A 294 21.44 -26.29 9.71
C LEU A 294 21.57 -27.64 9.00
N GLN A 295 21.93 -27.65 7.70
CA GLN A 295 22.17 -28.89 6.97
C GLN A 295 23.27 -29.79 7.59
N ASP A 296 24.19 -29.18 8.33
CA ASP A 296 25.30 -29.93 8.99
C ASP A 296 24.82 -30.74 10.21
N ILE A 297 23.62 -30.46 10.72
CA ILE A 297 23.02 -31.14 11.89
C ILE A 297 21.69 -31.83 11.54
N VAL A 298 21.41 -32.02 10.23
CA VAL A 298 20.21 -32.74 9.79
C VAL A 298 20.40 -34.24 10.12
N VAL A 299 19.37 -34.83 10.71
CA VAL A 299 19.28 -36.26 11.01
C VAL A 299 18.10 -36.88 10.26
N ASP A 300 18.15 -38.18 10.00
CA ASP A 300 17.06 -38.91 9.34
C ASP A 300 15.78 -38.90 10.18
N GLY A 301 14.64 -38.85 9.50
CA GLY A 301 13.31 -38.88 10.09
C GLY A 301 12.38 -37.86 9.42
N ASP A 302 11.26 -38.36 8.90
CA ASP A 302 10.24 -37.53 8.22
C ASP A 302 9.25 -36.88 9.21
N ALA A 303 9.18 -37.38 10.43
CA ALA A 303 8.34 -36.83 11.49
C ALA A 303 9.07 -35.76 12.30
N TYR A 304 8.31 -34.91 12.96
CA TYR A 304 8.87 -34.03 14.00
C TYR A 304 9.32 -34.84 15.20
N SER A 305 10.45 -34.47 15.78
CA SER A 305 10.90 -35.05 17.02
C SER A 305 9.97 -34.65 18.18
N LYS A 306 9.80 -35.54 19.14
CA LYS A 306 8.84 -35.38 20.23
C LYS A 306 9.00 -34.08 21.02
N ASP A 307 10.23 -33.63 21.22
CA ASP A 307 10.59 -32.40 21.93
C ASP A 307 10.35 -31.14 21.10
N MET A 308 10.23 -31.26 19.76
CA MET A 308 9.96 -30.14 18.87
C MET A 308 8.53 -30.11 18.32
N GLU A 309 7.74 -31.17 18.50
CA GLU A 309 6.42 -31.31 17.88
C GLU A 309 5.50 -30.10 18.17
N THR A 310 5.36 -29.73 19.43
CA THR A 310 4.54 -28.58 19.83
C THR A 310 5.08 -27.28 19.22
N LYS A 311 6.39 -27.08 19.27
CA LYS A 311 7.03 -25.89 18.70
C LYS A 311 6.83 -25.80 17.18
N MET A 312 6.94 -26.89 16.46
CA MET A 312 6.69 -26.95 15.02
C MET A 312 5.24 -26.53 14.71
N HIS A 313 4.25 -27.12 15.38
CA HIS A 313 2.84 -26.76 15.16
C HIS A 313 2.54 -25.29 15.52
N GLN A 314 3.08 -24.79 16.62
CA GLN A 314 3.00 -23.38 17.00
C GLN A 314 3.60 -22.46 15.94
N THR A 315 4.78 -22.82 15.40
CA THR A 315 5.48 -22.02 14.39
C THR A 315 4.70 -22.00 13.07
N ILE A 316 4.20 -23.15 12.60
CA ILE A 316 3.36 -23.21 11.40
C ILE A 316 2.12 -22.32 11.56
N LYS A 317 1.41 -22.46 12.68
CA LYS A 317 0.22 -21.64 12.98
C LYS A 317 0.56 -20.15 12.98
N LYS A 318 1.62 -19.78 13.69
CA LYS A 318 2.07 -18.38 13.82
C LYS A 318 2.44 -17.78 12.47
N VAL A 319 3.29 -18.46 11.70
CA VAL A 319 3.77 -17.98 10.39
C VAL A 319 2.62 -17.89 9.39
N SER A 320 1.74 -18.89 9.33
CA SER A 320 0.57 -18.89 8.45
C SER A 320 -0.36 -17.70 8.75
N THR A 321 -0.75 -17.54 10.01
CA THR A 321 -1.61 -16.44 10.46
C THR A 321 -0.96 -15.08 10.22
N ASP A 322 0.34 -14.96 10.45
CA ASP A 322 1.05 -13.70 10.26
C ASP A 322 1.16 -13.34 8.77
N PHE A 323 1.42 -14.30 7.88
CA PHE A 323 1.47 -14.06 6.44
C PHE A 323 0.11 -13.63 5.88
N GLU A 324 -0.98 -14.28 6.31
CA GLU A 324 -2.35 -13.88 5.94
C GLU A 324 -2.68 -12.43 6.36
N ASN A 325 -2.10 -11.98 7.48
CA ASN A 325 -2.33 -10.64 8.03
C ASN A 325 -1.20 -9.63 7.72
N LEU A 326 -0.30 -9.95 6.77
CA LEU A 326 0.85 -9.10 6.38
C LEU A 326 1.80 -8.75 7.54
N LYS A 327 1.88 -9.60 8.55
CA LYS A 327 2.79 -9.45 9.69
C LYS A 327 4.11 -10.19 9.44
N TYR A 328 4.73 -9.92 8.31
CA TYR A 328 5.94 -10.62 7.85
C TYR A 328 7.08 -10.56 8.87
N ASN A 329 7.27 -9.42 9.54
CA ASN A 329 8.30 -9.24 10.55
C ASN A 329 8.16 -10.22 11.72
N THR A 330 6.93 -10.44 12.20
CA THR A 330 6.68 -11.39 13.30
C THR A 330 6.75 -12.85 12.85
N ALA A 331 6.36 -13.13 11.60
CA ALA A 331 6.56 -14.45 10.98
C ALA A 331 8.04 -14.81 10.89
N ILE A 332 8.88 -13.89 10.39
CA ILE A 332 10.33 -14.09 10.31
C ILE A 332 10.95 -14.25 11.71
N ALA A 333 10.51 -13.45 12.69
CA ALA A 333 10.95 -13.60 14.08
C ALA A 333 10.62 -14.98 14.66
N ALA A 334 9.43 -15.54 14.34
CA ALA A 334 9.06 -16.89 14.75
C ALA A 334 9.98 -17.95 14.13
N MET A 335 10.32 -17.81 12.84
CA MET A 335 11.29 -18.70 12.19
C MET A 335 12.71 -18.54 12.75
N MET A 336 13.15 -17.33 13.10
CA MET A 336 14.41 -17.11 13.80
C MET A 336 14.45 -17.81 15.17
N ALA A 337 13.35 -17.76 15.91
CA ALA A 337 13.22 -18.48 17.18
C ALA A 337 13.30 -20.00 16.99
N LEU A 338 12.62 -20.54 15.98
CA LEU A 338 12.69 -21.96 15.64
C LEU A 338 14.13 -22.40 15.30
N VAL A 339 14.85 -21.60 14.50
CA VAL A 339 16.27 -21.86 14.19
C VAL A 339 17.13 -21.88 15.48
N ASN A 340 16.86 -20.99 16.44
CA ASN A 340 17.56 -21.00 17.72
C ASN A 340 17.28 -22.31 18.49
N ASP A 341 16.06 -22.80 18.49
CA ASP A 341 15.69 -24.05 19.15
C ASP A 341 16.38 -25.25 18.50
N PHE A 342 16.49 -25.29 17.17
CA PHE A 342 17.27 -26.32 16.46
C PHE A 342 18.76 -26.32 16.85
N TYR A 343 19.40 -25.16 16.94
CA TYR A 343 20.77 -25.06 17.39
C TYR A 343 20.94 -25.49 18.85
N LYS A 344 19.98 -25.12 19.71
CA LYS A 344 20.02 -25.54 21.14
C LYS A 344 19.93 -27.06 21.26
N LYS A 345 19.11 -27.68 20.41
CA LYS A 345 18.97 -29.14 20.35
C LYS A 345 20.15 -29.81 19.66
N ASN A 346 20.86 -29.11 18.78
CA ASN A 346 21.95 -29.61 17.92
C ASN A 346 21.52 -30.79 17.01
N ALA A 347 20.25 -30.80 16.58
CA ALA A 347 19.73 -31.78 15.64
C ALA A 347 18.44 -31.23 14.99
N VAL A 348 18.22 -31.56 13.71
CA VAL A 348 17.03 -31.23 12.96
C VAL A 348 16.63 -32.44 12.14
N THR A 349 15.39 -32.94 12.27
CA THR A 349 14.93 -34.03 11.40
C THR A 349 14.67 -33.52 9.98
N LYS A 350 14.69 -34.41 8.98
CA LYS A 350 14.33 -34.06 7.60
C LYS A 350 12.91 -33.43 7.53
N GLY A 351 11.94 -33.93 8.31
CA GLY A 351 10.59 -33.36 8.39
C GLY A 351 10.55 -31.94 8.96
N GLU A 352 11.33 -31.68 10.02
CA GLU A 352 11.48 -30.34 10.60
C GLU A 352 12.15 -29.37 9.63
N MET A 353 13.22 -29.79 8.96
CA MET A 353 13.88 -28.99 7.95
C MET A 353 12.98 -28.69 6.76
N LYS A 354 12.28 -29.69 6.23
CA LYS A 354 11.30 -29.53 5.16
C LYS A 354 10.29 -28.44 5.50
N THR A 355 9.76 -28.45 6.70
CA THR A 355 8.80 -27.47 7.18
C THR A 355 9.39 -26.07 7.26
N LEU A 356 10.59 -25.92 7.86
CA LEU A 356 11.27 -24.62 7.94
C LEU A 356 11.52 -24.04 6.54
N LEU A 357 12.03 -24.84 5.60
CA LEU A 357 12.29 -24.39 4.24
C LEU A 357 11.02 -23.95 3.53
N THR A 358 9.91 -24.70 3.71
CA THR A 358 8.61 -24.33 3.11
C THR A 358 8.09 -23.02 3.68
N LEU A 359 8.16 -22.81 4.99
CA LEU A 359 7.72 -21.56 5.64
C LEU A 359 8.58 -20.36 5.22
N LEU A 360 9.88 -20.56 5.02
CA LEU A 360 10.81 -19.49 4.66
C LEU A 360 10.85 -19.19 3.15
N ASN A 361 10.44 -20.12 2.30
CA ASN A 361 10.53 -19.99 0.83
C ASN A 361 9.92 -18.70 0.27
N PRO A 362 8.72 -18.22 0.70
CA PRO A 362 8.18 -16.97 0.19
C PRO A 362 9.08 -15.75 0.43
N VAL A 363 9.89 -15.79 1.46
CA VAL A 363 10.79 -14.70 1.86
C VAL A 363 12.17 -14.85 1.20
N ALA A 364 12.75 -16.04 1.26
CA ALA A 364 14.11 -16.36 0.80
C ALA A 364 14.11 -17.55 -0.18
N PRO A 365 13.58 -17.39 -1.40
CA PRO A 365 13.36 -18.50 -2.32
C PRO A 365 14.62 -19.18 -2.80
N HIS A 366 15.72 -18.45 -3.03
CA HIS A 366 16.92 -19.03 -3.64
C HIS A 366 17.64 -19.99 -2.68
N ILE A 367 17.90 -19.55 -1.45
CA ILE A 367 18.58 -20.39 -0.45
C ILE A 367 17.74 -21.62 -0.09
N THR A 368 16.42 -21.46 0.01
CA THR A 368 15.54 -22.56 0.41
C THR A 368 15.35 -23.59 -0.68
N GLU A 369 15.25 -23.20 -1.97
CA GLU A 369 15.23 -24.11 -3.10
C GLU A 369 16.55 -24.87 -3.25
N GLU A 370 17.69 -24.20 -3.09
CA GLU A 370 19.01 -24.84 -3.14
C GLU A 370 19.15 -25.89 -2.02
N MET A 371 18.80 -25.53 -0.79
CA MET A 371 18.84 -26.48 0.34
C MET A 371 17.88 -27.65 0.14
N TRP A 372 16.68 -27.40 -0.44
CA TRP A 372 15.73 -28.46 -0.79
C TRP A 372 16.35 -29.49 -1.73
N SER A 373 17.04 -29.02 -2.77
CA SER A 373 17.74 -29.87 -3.73
C SER A 373 18.90 -30.64 -3.08
N ILE A 374 19.77 -29.96 -2.32
CA ILE A 374 20.93 -30.57 -1.64
C ILE A 374 20.51 -31.66 -0.65
N LEU A 375 19.41 -31.45 0.10
CA LEU A 375 18.91 -32.40 1.07
C LEU A 375 18.11 -33.56 0.46
N GLY A 376 17.92 -33.55 -0.87
CA GLY A 376 17.31 -34.62 -1.64
C GLY A 376 15.80 -34.75 -1.45
N TYR A 377 15.09 -33.65 -1.24
CA TYR A 377 13.63 -33.68 -1.29
C TYR A 377 13.12 -33.76 -2.73
N ASP A 378 12.00 -34.42 -2.93
CA ASP A 378 11.39 -34.58 -4.25
C ASP A 378 10.82 -33.29 -4.84
N GLY A 379 11.00 -33.08 -6.14
CA GLY A 379 10.45 -31.96 -6.89
C GLY A 379 11.07 -30.61 -6.51
N TYR A 380 10.30 -29.56 -6.72
CA TYR A 380 10.70 -28.19 -6.38
C TYR A 380 9.94 -27.70 -5.16
N LEU A 381 10.61 -26.95 -4.28
CA LEU A 381 10.00 -26.43 -3.06
C LEU A 381 8.81 -25.51 -3.33
N TYR A 382 8.89 -24.65 -4.38
CA TYR A 382 7.79 -23.77 -4.76
C TYR A 382 6.50 -24.49 -5.17
N GLN A 383 6.57 -25.79 -5.47
CA GLN A 383 5.43 -26.66 -5.79
C GLN A 383 4.93 -27.43 -4.56
N ALA A 384 5.67 -27.39 -3.45
CA ALA A 384 5.29 -28.10 -2.24
C ALA A 384 4.04 -27.46 -1.59
N SER A 385 3.22 -28.32 -0.97
CA SER A 385 2.07 -27.85 -0.22
C SER A 385 2.51 -27.10 1.04
N TRP A 386 1.79 -26.03 1.38
CA TRP A 386 1.99 -25.32 2.63
C TRP A 386 1.73 -26.26 3.83
N PRO A 387 2.60 -26.23 4.86
CA PRO A 387 2.47 -27.14 5.99
C PRO A 387 1.22 -26.82 6.81
N THR A 388 0.56 -27.86 7.28
CA THR A 388 -0.60 -27.75 8.16
C THR A 388 -0.20 -27.95 9.63
N PHE A 389 -0.97 -27.38 10.55
CA PHE A 389 -0.78 -27.58 11.97
C PHE A 389 -2.00 -28.29 12.60
N ASP A 390 -1.76 -29.00 13.67
CA ASP A 390 -2.79 -29.57 14.52
C ASP A 390 -2.98 -28.67 15.74
N GLU A 391 -4.17 -28.13 15.93
CA GLU A 391 -4.49 -27.22 17.03
C GLU A 391 -4.24 -27.84 18.40
N ALA A 392 -4.54 -29.14 18.55
CA ALA A 392 -4.33 -29.86 19.80
C ALA A 392 -2.84 -29.97 20.18
N LYS A 393 -1.96 -29.97 19.18
CA LYS A 393 -0.52 -30.05 19.37
C LYS A 393 0.16 -28.69 19.57
N THR A 394 -0.58 -27.59 19.43
CA THR A 394 -0.04 -26.25 19.72
C THR A 394 -0.02 -25.90 21.19
N VAL A 395 -0.67 -26.72 22.03
CA VAL A 395 -0.78 -26.48 23.47
C VAL A 395 0.40 -27.12 24.19
N GLU A 396 1.21 -26.33 24.88
CA GLU A 396 2.24 -26.86 25.76
C GLU A 396 1.59 -27.58 26.93
N SER A 397 1.91 -28.87 27.09
CA SER A 397 1.48 -29.66 28.23
C SER A 397 2.18 -29.30 29.54
N THR A 398 3.37 -28.70 29.44
CA THR A 398 4.20 -28.29 30.58
C THR A 398 4.36 -26.77 30.65
N VAL A 399 4.62 -26.27 31.87
CA VAL A 399 4.93 -24.84 32.12
C VAL A 399 6.04 -24.79 33.17
N GLU A 400 7.02 -23.89 32.97
CA GLU A 400 8.02 -23.60 34.00
C GLU A 400 7.43 -22.60 35.01
N ILE A 401 7.49 -22.95 36.26
CA ILE A 401 7.11 -22.08 37.37
C ILE A 401 8.33 -21.75 38.26
N ALA A 402 8.40 -20.50 38.69
CA ALA A 402 9.42 -20.06 39.65
C ALA A 402 8.99 -20.42 41.07
N VAL A 403 9.80 -21.19 41.79
CA VAL A 403 9.63 -21.45 43.21
C VAL A 403 10.37 -20.39 44.01
N GLN A 404 9.65 -19.67 44.85
CA GLN A 404 10.19 -18.55 45.63
C GLN A 404 10.02 -18.77 47.11
N ILE A 405 11.04 -18.29 47.87
CA ILE A 405 10.98 -18.13 49.32
C ILE A 405 11.14 -16.66 49.66
N ASN A 406 10.17 -16.07 50.35
CA ASN A 406 10.19 -14.65 50.72
C ASN A 406 10.43 -13.70 49.51
N GLY A 407 9.81 -14.01 48.35
CA GLY A 407 9.94 -13.21 47.14
C GLY A 407 11.24 -13.37 46.33
N LYS A 408 12.16 -14.25 46.81
CA LYS A 408 13.41 -14.55 46.09
C LYS A 408 13.31 -15.92 45.41
N MET A 409 13.58 -15.97 44.10
CA MET A 409 13.59 -17.20 43.32
C MET A 409 14.68 -18.15 43.86
N LYS A 410 14.28 -19.40 44.09
CA LYS A 410 15.14 -20.47 44.64
C LYS A 410 15.30 -21.65 43.71
N ALA A 411 14.27 -21.95 42.90
CA ALA A 411 14.30 -23.00 41.89
C ALA A 411 13.32 -22.68 40.75
N THR A 412 13.53 -23.29 39.60
CA THR A 412 12.55 -23.35 38.49
C THR A 412 12.08 -24.79 38.40
N LEU A 413 10.77 -25.00 38.30
CA LEU A 413 10.17 -26.32 38.24
C LEU A 413 9.30 -26.43 36.99
N SER A 414 9.53 -27.47 36.17
CA SER A 414 8.66 -27.80 35.06
C SER A 414 7.52 -28.69 35.55
N ILE A 415 6.29 -28.25 35.38
CA ILE A 415 5.07 -28.95 35.76
C ILE A 415 4.16 -29.17 34.57
N ASN A 416 3.36 -30.25 34.61
CA ASN A 416 2.27 -30.39 33.66
C ASN A 416 1.11 -29.44 34.05
N LYS A 417 0.50 -28.73 33.09
CA LYS A 417 -0.62 -27.83 33.33
C LYS A 417 -1.85 -28.55 33.93
N ALA A 418 -1.95 -29.87 33.72
CA ALA A 418 -3.00 -30.72 34.27
C ALA A 418 -2.65 -31.29 35.65
N ASP A 419 -1.41 -31.06 36.18
CA ASP A 419 -1.02 -31.58 37.50
C ASP A 419 -1.95 -30.98 38.60
N PRO A 420 -2.47 -31.77 39.51
CA PRO A 420 -3.20 -31.27 40.66
C PRO A 420 -2.34 -30.28 41.49
N LYS A 421 -3.00 -29.27 42.04
CA LYS A 421 -2.30 -28.21 42.82
C LYS A 421 -1.42 -28.78 43.94
N ASP A 422 -1.91 -29.82 44.61
CA ASP A 422 -1.21 -30.46 45.75
C ASP A 422 0.09 -31.15 45.28
N ASP A 423 0.06 -31.79 44.10
CA ASP A 423 1.23 -32.43 43.51
C ASP A 423 2.28 -31.38 43.09
N VAL A 424 1.81 -30.26 42.54
CA VAL A 424 2.69 -29.12 42.19
C VAL A 424 3.37 -28.56 43.45
N ILE A 425 2.63 -28.43 44.55
CA ILE A 425 3.13 -27.92 45.82
C ILE A 425 4.17 -28.93 46.40
N ALA A 426 3.90 -30.24 46.33
CA ALA A 426 4.80 -31.28 46.78
C ALA A 426 6.14 -31.25 46.01
N LYS A 427 6.06 -31.23 44.66
CA LYS A 427 7.23 -31.09 43.78
C LYS A 427 8.00 -29.80 44.04
N ALA A 428 7.31 -28.68 44.30
CA ALA A 428 7.94 -27.40 44.60
C ALA A 428 8.70 -27.42 45.95
N LYS A 429 8.13 -28.06 46.97
CA LYS A 429 8.80 -28.25 48.29
C LYS A 429 10.01 -29.14 48.18
N GLU A 430 9.92 -30.22 47.42
CA GLU A 430 11.06 -31.14 47.19
C GLU A 430 12.20 -30.43 46.47
N ALA A 431 11.89 -29.63 45.43
CA ALA A 431 12.89 -28.86 44.64
C ALA A 431 13.70 -27.82 45.46
N ILE A 432 13.20 -27.44 46.61
CA ILE A 432 13.84 -26.46 47.49
C ILE A 432 14.10 -27.01 48.92
N ALA A 433 14.02 -28.33 49.11
CA ALA A 433 14.11 -28.96 50.43
C ALA A 433 15.41 -28.59 51.18
N ASP A 434 16.52 -28.52 50.45
CA ASP A 434 17.85 -28.09 50.96
C ASP A 434 17.90 -26.61 51.34
N LYS A 435 16.92 -25.80 50.96
CA LYS A 435 16.85 -24.35 51.20
C LYS A 435 15.73 -23.95 52.19
N LEU A 436 15.01 -24.95 52.71
CA LEU A 436 13.98 -24.78 53.74
C LEU A 436 14.47 -24.90 55.18
N THR A 437 15.77 -25.19 55.40
CA THR A 437 16.37 -25.29 56.72
C THR A 437 16.71 -23.89 57.26
N GLY A 438 15.81 -23.34 58.07
CA GLY A 438 15.94 -22.09 58.80
C GLY A 438 14.72 -21.74 59.58
#